data_4519d746069299a519b6c3f8a41956ea
#
_entry.id   4519d746069299a519b6c3f8a41956ea
#
_cell.length_a   1.000
_cell.length_b   1.000
_cell.length_c   1.000
_cell.angle_alpha   90.00
_cell.angle_beta   90.00
_cell.angle_gamma   90.00
#
_symmetry.space_group_name_H-M   'P 1'
#
loop_
_entity.id
_entity.type
_entity.pdbx_description
1 polymer ?
#
loop_
_entity_poly.entity_id
_entity_poly.type
_entity_poly.pdbx_seq_one_letter_code
_entity_poly.pdbx_strand_id
1 'polypeptide(L)'
;GSNIDAARLSGVNVVSTTVIAYVVSAFCSFVVGIITCATVGQGTMDAGNSYEMYAVAASVIGGVSTLGGQGILLGTVVGAAIWGTLQNGLQFAGAPVAIRNIIIGIIVVLSVLMDVVIRTGRRNTKVSD
;
A
#
# COMPACT_ATOMS: atom_id res chain seq x y z
N GLY A 1 15.69 1.85 1.00
CA GLY A 1 14.83 0.74 1.07
C GLY A 1 15.35 -0.44 1.90
N SER A 2 15.90 -1.46 1.29
CA SER A 2 16.26 -2.71 1.98
C SER A 2 17.49 -2.62 2.88
N ASN A 3 18.38 -1.65 2.67
CA ASN A 3 19.58 -1.45 3.50
C ASN A 3 19.91 0.05 3.63
N ILE A 4 19.64 0.59 4.82
CA ILE A 4 19.84 2.01 5.14
C ILE A 4 21.32 2.36 5.23
N ASP A 5 22.15 1.46 5.75
CA ASP A 5 23.58 1.72 5.90
C ASP A 5 24.29 1.75 4.54
N ALA A 6 23.92 0.85 3.65
CA ALA A 6 24.42 0.88 2.27
C ALA A 6 24.03 2.16 1.53
N ALA A 7 22.80 2.65 1.73
CA ALA A 7 22.34 3.90 1.14
C ALA A 7 23.12 5.12 1.68
N ARG A 8 23.44 5.14 2.97
CA ARG A 8 24.27 6.20 3.59
C ARG A 8 25.70 6.20 3.02
N LEU A 9 26.30 5.02 2.91
CA LEU A 9 27.63 4.86 2.34
C LEU A 9 27.71 5.26 0.85
N SER A 10 26.59 5.14 0.13
CA SER A 10 26.46 5.58 -1.27
C SER A 10 26.22 7.10 -1.40
N GLY A 11 26.27 7.87 -0.32
CA GLY A 11 26.08 9.33 -0.35
C GLY A 11 24.62 9.80 -0.39
N VAL A 12 23.64 8.90 -0.25
CA VAL A 12 22.23 9.27 -0.23
C VAL A 12 21.83 9.83 1.15
N ASN A 13 21.27 11.03 1.17
CA ASN A 13 20.74 11.61 2.40
C ASN A 13 19.38 10.95 2.74
N VAL A 14 19.46 9.90 3.57
CA VAL A 14 18.28 9.11 3.97
C VAL A 14 17.24 9.96 4.69
N VAL A 15 17.65 10.90 5.52
CA VAL A 15 16.73 11.78 6.26
C VAL A 15 15.93 12.65 5.29
N SER A 16 16.59 13.30 4.35
CA SER A 16 15.93 14.15 3.36
C SER A 16 14.95 13.36 2.48
N THR A 17 15.37 12.16 2.03
CA THR A 17 14.52 11.29 1.23
C THR A 17 13.26 10.84 1.99
N THR A 18 13.41 10.50 3.26
CA THR A 18 12.29 10.12 4.13
C THR A 18 11.32 11.28 4.35
N VAL A 19 11.85 12.47 4.64
CA VAL A 19 11.02 13.67 4.82
C VAL A 19 10.23 13.99 3.56
N ILE A 20 10.85 13.95 2.39
CA ILE A 20 10.16 14.17 1.10
C ILE A 20 9.04 13.15 0.92
N ALA A 21 9.27 11.87 1.20
CA ALA A 21 8.25 10.85 1.08
C ALA A 21 7.03 11.11 1.99
N TYR A 22 7.27 11.54 3.24
CA TYR A 22 6.18 11.92 4.15
C TYR A 22 5.43 13.16 3.70
N VAL A 23 6.12 14.18 3.18
CA VAL A 23 5.49 15.39 2.66
C VAL A 23 4.59 15.07 1.46
N VAL A 24 5.07 14.23 0.52
CA VAL A 24 4.26 13.80 -0.62
C VAL A 24 3.04 12.99 -0.16
N SER A 25 3.22 12.08 0.80
CA SER A 25 2.12 11.31 1.37
C SER A 25 1.08 12.21 2.04
N ALA A 26 1.51 13.20 2.82
CA ALA A 26 0.62 14.16 3.47
C ALA A 26 -0.16 15.00 2.46
N PHE A 27 0.48 15.43 1.37
CA PHE A 27 -0.19 16.17 0.30
C PHE A 27 -1.24 15.30 -0.41
N CYS A 28 -0.92 14.05 -0.72
CA CYS A 28 -1.89 13.11 -1.30
C CYS A 28 -3.09 12.87 -0.37
N SER A 29 -2.84 12.70 0.93
CA SER A 29 -3.89 12.54 1.94
C SER A 29 -4.80 13.77 2.04
N PHE A 30 -4.24 14.97 1.93
CA PHE A 30 -5.00 16.21 1.89
C PHE A 30 -5.95 16.26 0.68
N VAL A 31 -5.45 15.92 -0.50
CA VAL A 31 -6.27 15.86 -1.73
C VAL A 31 -7.41 14.85 -1.59
N VAL A 32 -7.11 13.65 -1.06
CA VAL A 32 -8.13 12.62 -0.82
C VAL A 32 -9.17 13.11 0.19
N GLY A 33 -8.75 13.82 1.25
CA GLY A 33 -9.67 14.41 2.23
C GLY A 33 -10.65 15.39 1.59
N ILE A 34 -10.18 16.28 0.70
CA ILE A 34 -11.05 17.21 -0.03
C ILE A 34 -12.05 16.46 -0.92
N ILE A 35 -11.57 15.47 -1.68
CA ILE A 35 -12.42 14.67 -2.57
C ILE A 35 -13.50 13.94 -1.75
N THR A 36 -13.13 13.35 -0.63
CA THR A 36 -14.07 12.64 0.25
C THR A 36 -15.12 13.59 0.82
N CYS A 37 -14.73 14.75 1.33
CA CYS A 37 -15.67 15.76 1.80
C CYS A 37 -16.60 16.27 0.69
N ALA A 38 -16.08 16.49 -0.50
CA ALA A 38 -16.87 16.93 -1.65
C ALA A 38 -17.89 15.85 -2.11
N THR A 39 -17.52 14.58 -2.04
CA THR A 39 -18.38 13.46 -2.45
C THR A 39 -19.50 13.20 -1.46
N VAL A 40 -19.20 13.30 -0.16
CA VAL A 40 -20.18 13.05 0.92
C VAL A 40 -21.02 14.30 1.21
N GLY A 41 -20.53 15.49 0.82
CA GLY A 41 -21.18 16.76 1.06
C GLY A 41 -21.08 17.28 2.51
N GLN A 42 -20.39 16.54 3.37
CA GLN A 42 -20.17 16.90 4.78
C GLN A 42 -18.88 16.26 5.31
N GLY A 43 -18.27 16.88 6.30
CA GLY A 43 -17.18 16.28 7.08
C GLY A 43 -17.75 15.39 8.19
N THR A 44 -17.38 14.12 8.20
CA THR A 44 -17.76 13.18 9.27
C THR A 44 -16.51 12.75 10.03
N MET A 45 -16.66 12.44 11.31
CA MET A 45 -15.54 11.96 12.14
C MET A 45 -14.98 10.61 11.67
N ASP A 46 -15.81 9.81 11.01
CA ASP A 46 -15.43 8.49 10.50
C ASP A 46 -14.89 8.54 9.07
N ALA A 47 -14.85 9.71 8.44
CA ALA A 47 -14.31 9.88 7.10
C ALA A 47 -12.81 9.56 7.09
N GLY A 48 -12.42 8.58 6.28
CA GLY A 48 -11.03 8.15 6.18
C GLY A 48 -10.61 7.05 7.15
N ASN A 49 -11.51 6.56 7.99
CA ASN A 49 -11.21 5.42 8.87
C ASN A 49 -10.79 4.19 8.05
N SER A 50 -9.65 3.60 8.42
CA SER A 50 -9.02 2.46 7.73
C SER A 50 -8.44 2.75 6.33
N TYR A 51 -8.39 4.01 5.87
CA TYR A 51 -7.82 4.35 4.56
C TYR A 51 -6.33 4.03 4.47
N GLU A 52 -5.59 4.12 5.59
CA GLU A 52 -4.20 3.68 5.69
C GLU A 52 -4.03 2.20 5.35
N MET A 53 -4.93 1.35 5.85
CA MET A 53 -4.93 -0.09 5.55
C MET A 53 -5.23 -0.35 4.06
N TYR A 54 -6.15 0.41 3.49
CA TYR A 54 -6.50 0.30 2.07
C TYR A 54 -5.34 0.75 1.17
N ALA A 55 -4.62 1.80 1.54
CA ALA A 55 -3.45 2.26 0.82
C ALA A 55 -2.32 1.22 0.84
N VAL A 56 -2.07 0.61 2.00
CA VAL A 56 -1.10 -0.48 2.13
C VAL A 56 -1.52 -1.68 1.29
N ALA A 57 -2.78 -2.11 1.37
CA ALA A 57 -3.31 -3.23 0.59
C ALA A 57 -3.15 -2.99 -0.92
N ALA A 58 -3.55 -1.83 -1.42
CA ALA A 58 -3.41 -1.46 -2.82
C ALA A 58 -1.95 -1.46 -3.27
N SER A 59 -1.03 -0.96 -2.43
CA SER A 59 0.40 -0.94 -2.72
C SER A 59 1.00 -2.35 -2.80
N VAL A 60 0.64 -3.23 -1.86
CA VAL A 60 1.14 -4.61 -1.82
C VAL A 60 0.57 -5.43 -2.99
N ILE A 61 -0.72 -5.29 -3.30
CA ILE A 61 -1.34 -5.92 -4.48
C ILE A 61 -0.66 -5.41 -5.76
N GLY A 62 -0.26 -4.13 -5.80
CA GLY A 62 0.50 -3.52 -6.89
C GLY A 62 1.96 -3.97 -6.99
N GLY A 63 2.42 -4.87 -6.09
CA GLY A 63 3.77 -5.44 -6.13
C GLY A 63 4.84 -4.59 -5.44
N VAL A 64 4.46 -3.65 -4.58
CA VAL A 64 5.40 -2.94 -3.70
C VAL A 64 5.82 -3.87 -2.57
N SER A 65 7.12 -4.02 -2.37
CA SER A 65 7.66 -4.86 -1.32
C SER A 65 7.45 -4.29 0.08
N THR A 66 6.88 -5.08 0.96
CA THR A 66 6.79 -4.75 2.39
C THR A 66 8.15 -4.73 3.09
N LEU A 67 9.14 -5.44 2.56
CA LEU A 67 10.51 -5.44 3.07
C LEU A 67 11.34 -4.24 2.56
N GLY A 68 10.79 -3.44 1.66
CA GLY A 68 11.42 -2.26 1.07
C GLY A 68 12.37 -2.56 -0.09
N GLY A 69 12.84 -1.49 -0.73
CA GLY A 69 13.85 -1.54 -1.80
C GLY A 69 13.32 -1.92 -3.18
N GLN A 70 12.08 -2.32 -3.34
CA GLN A 70 11.49 -2.66 -4.62
C GLN A 70 10.02 -2.26 -4.68
N GLY A 71 9.61 -1.66 -5.78
CA GLY A 71 8.25 -1.27 -6.08
C GLY A 71 8.19 -0.50 -7.39
N ILE A 72 7.07 -0.58 -8.07
CA ILE A 72 6.84 0.13 -9.32
C ILE A 72 5.59 1.00 -9.13
N LEU A 73 5.71 2.29 -9.43
CA LEU A 73 4.61 3.25 -9.29
C LEU A 73 3.38 2.84 -10.11
N LEU A 74 3.59 2.39 -11.36
CA LEU A 74 2.50 1.89 -12.21
C LEU A 74 1.81 0.66 -11.60
N GLY A 75 2.58 -0.23 -10.96
CA GLY A 75 2.01 -1.37 -10.23
C GLY A 75 1.08 -0.91 -9.11
N THR A 76 1.46 0.11 -8.35
CA THR A 76 0.61 0.67 -7.30
C THR A 76 -0.70 1.26 -7.85
N VAL A 77 -0.66 1.92 -9.01
CA VAL A 77 -1.86 2.45 -9.67
C VAL A 77 -2.81 1.31 -10.08
N VAL A 78 -2.27 0.25 -10.67
CA VAL A 78 -3.05 -0.94 -11.03
C VAL A 78 -3.61 -1.62 -9.76
N GLY A 79 -2.81 -1.75 -8.71
CA GLY A 79 -3.23 -2.29 -7.42
C GLY A 79 -4.38 -1.47 -6.80
N ALA A 80 -4.31 -0.15 -6.89
CA ALA A 80 -5.38 0.74 -6.43
C ALA A 80 -6.67 0.56 -7.25
N ALA A 81 -6.56 0.38 -8.57
CA ALA A 81 -7.72 0.10 -9.44
C ALA A 81 -8.37 -1.26 -9.09
N ILE A 82 -7.56 -2.30 -8.91
CA ILE A 82 -8.04 -3.62 -8.47
C ILE A 82 -8.74 -3.51 -7.11
N TRP A 83 -8.11 -2.80 -6.17
CA TRP A 83 -8.67 -2.57 -4.85
C TRP A 83 -10.01 -1.85 -4.89
N GLY A 84 -10.11 -0.74 -5.64
CA GLY A 84 -11.34 0.01 -5.80
C GLY A 84 -12.47 -0.82 -6.42
N THR A 85 -12.15 -1.63 -7.42
CA THR A 85 -13.11 -2.54 -8.06
C THR A 85 -13.61 -3.61 -7.08
N LEU A 86 -12.71 -4.18 -6.28
CA LEU A 86 -13.04 -5.16 -5.26
C LEU A 86 -13.98 -4.57 -4.20
N GLN A 87 -13.66 -3.39 -3.69
CA GLN A 87 -14.47 -2.69 -2.70
C GLN A 87 -15.87 -2.36 -3.23
N ASN A 88 -15.95 -1.83 -4.44
CA ASN A 88 -17.24 -1.55 -5.07
C ASN A 88 -18.04 -2.84 -5.32
N GLY A 89 -17.40 -3.90 -5.80
CA GLY A 89 -18.06 -5.20 -6.02
C GLY A 89 -18.66 -5.78 -4.73
N LEU A 90 -17.90 -5.74 -3.63
CA LEU A 90 -18.37 -6.20 -2.31
C LEU A 90 -19.51 -5.31 -1.77
N GLN A 91 -19.49 -4.02 -2.06
CA GLN A 91 -20.55 -3.10 -1.68
C GLN A 91 -21.84 -3.37 -2.48
N PHE A 92 -21.76 -3.58 -3.78
CA PHE A 92 -22.89 -3.95 -4.61
C PHE A 92 -23.49 -5.31 -4.24
N ALA A 93 -22.65 -6.25 -3.80
CA ALA A 93 -23.09 -7.55 -3.28
C ALA A 93 -23.81 -7.45 -1.91
N GLY A 94 -23.92 -6.25 -1.34
CA GLY A 94 -24.57 -6.03 -0.04
C GLY A 94 -23.80 -6.56 1.16
N ALA A 95 -22.48 -6.79 1.01
CA ALA A 95 -21.65 -7.30 2.10
C ALA A 95 -21.54 -6.29 3.25
N PRO A 96 -21.85 -6.68 4.50
CA PRO A 96 -21.65 -5.83 5.68
C PRO A 96 -20.19 -5.38 5.80
N VAL A 97 -19.97 -4.21 6.40
CA VAL A 97 -18.59 -3.63 6.58
C VAL A 97 -17.66 -4.62 7.29
N ALA A 98 -18.16 -5.37 8.27
CA ALA A 98 -17.37 -6.37 8.99
C ALA A 98 -16.85 -7.48 8.07
N ILE A 99 -17.69 -8.00 7.18
CA ILE A 99 -17.29 -9.04 6.21
C ILE A 99 -16.28 -8.49 5.21
N ARG A 100 -16.49 -7.26 4.73
CA ARG A 100 -15.54 -6.59 3.85
C ARG A 100 -14.16 -6.47 4.50
N ASN A 101 -14.09 -6.04 5.75
CA ASN A 101 -12.83 -5.91 6.48
C ASN A 101 -12.12 -7.25 6.70
N ILE A 102 -12.86 -8.34 6.93
CA ILE A 102 -12.28 -9.69 7.03
C ILE A 102 -11.67 -10.11 5.70
N ILE A 103 -12.39 -9.95 4.59
CA ILE A 103 -11.90 -10.29 3.24
C ILE A 103 -10.64 -9.48 2.92
N ILE A 104 -10.63 -8.20 3.22
CA ILE A 104 -9.49 -7.30 3.07
C ILE A 104 -8.28 -7.82 3.85
N GLY A 105 -8.46 -8.13 5.12
CA GLY A 105 -7.39 -8.67 5.96
C GLY A 105 -6.78 -9.95 5.38
N ILE A 106 -7.60 -10.87 4.91
CA ILE A 106 -7.16 -12.11 4.27
C ILE A 106 -6.35 -11.82 3.00
N ILE A 107 -6.83 -10.93 2.13
CA ILE A 107 -6.14 -10.56 0.89
C ILE A 107 -4.77 -9.94 1.18
N VAL A 108 -4.69 -9.03 2.17
CA VAL A 108 -3.43 -8.40 2.57
C VAL A 108 -2.44 -9.46 3.08
N VAL A 109 -2.87 -10.34 3.96
CA VAL A 109 -2.02 -11.42 4.51
C VAL A 109 -1.52 -12.33 3.40
N LEU A 110 -2.38 -12.76 2.48
CA LEU A 110 -1.98 -13.60 1.35
C LEU A 110 -1.00 -12.88 0.43
N SER A 111 -1.21 -11.61 0.14
CA SER A 111 -0.31 -10.81 -0.70
C SER A 111 1.07 -10.67 -0.08
N VAL A 112 1.15 -10.39 1.23
CA VAL A 112 2.41 -10.30 1.98
C VAL A 112 3.11 -11.66 2.03
N LEU A 113 2.38 -12.75 2.28
CA LEU A 113 2.95 -14.10 2.28
C LEU A 113 3.54 -14.45 0.92
N MET A 114 2.83 -14.17 -0.17
CA MET A 114 3.35 -14.38 -1.52
C MET A 114 4.61 -13.57 -1.79
N ASP A 115 4.66 -12.29 -1.39
CA ASP A 115 5.85 -11.45 -1.55
C ASP A 115 7.05 -12.05 -0.81
N VAL A 116 6.86 -12.47 0.45
CA VAL A 116 7.92 -13.08 1.26
C VAL A 116 8.40 -14.41 0.68
N VAL A 117 7.48 -15.30 0.28
CA VAL A 117 7.81 -16.63 -0.27
C VAL A 117 8.59 -16.51 -1.59
N ILE A 118 8.13 -15.67 -2.51
CA ILE A 118 8.78 -15.46 -3.81
C ILE A 118 10.21 -14.92 -3.62
N ARG A 119 10.41 -14.02 -2.66
CA ARG A 119 11.72 -13.40 -2.41
C ARG A 119 12.68 -14.31 -1.68
N THR A 120 12.20 -15.09 -0.72
CA THR A 120 13.01 -16.09 -0.01
C THR A 120 13.46 -17.19 -0.98
N GLY A 121 12.59 -17.62 -1.88
CA GLY A 121 12.95 -18.58 -2.94
C GLY A 121 14.06 -18.06 -3.88
N ARG A 122 13.98 -16.81 -4.33
CA ARG A 122 15.01 -16.19 -5.18
C ARG A 122 16.34 -16.00 -4.48
N ARG A 123 16.37 -15.84 -3.16
CA ARG A 123 17.60 -15.68 -2.41
C ARG A 123 18.40 -16.99 -2.29
N ASN A 124 17.70 -18.12 -2.17
CA ASN A 124 18.34 -19.43 -2.08
C ASN A 124 18.93 -19.91 -3.40
N THR A 125 18.39 -19.50 -4.54
CA THR A 125 18.90 -19.90 -5.87
C THR A 125 20.22 -19.17 -6.23
N LYS A 126 20.49 -17.98 -5.65
CA LYS A 126 21.71 -17.22 -5.90
C LYS A 126 22.92 -17.64 -5.04
N VAL A 127 22.73 -18.52 -4.09
CA VAL A 127 23.81 -19.02 -3.21
C VAL A 127 24.35 -20.37 -3.72
N SER A 128 23.75 -20.94 -4.76
CA SER A 128 24.08 -22.25 -5.33
C SER A 128 24.93 -22.20 -6.63
N ASP A 129 25.29 -21.00 -7.08
CA ASP A 129 26.25 -20.76 -8.18
C ASP A 129 27.47 -19.97 -7.66
#